data_f73b7e74964e3660992d26084c97eee8
#
_entry.id   f73b7e74964e3660992d26084c97eee8
#
_cell.length_a   1.000
_cell.length_b   1.000
_cell.length_c   1.000
_cell.angle_alpha   90.00
_cell.angle_beta   90.00
_cell.angle_gamma   90.00
#
_symmetry.space_group_name_H-M   'P 1'
#
loop_
_entity.id
_entity.type
_entity.pdbx_description
1 polymer ?
#
loop_
_entity_poly.entity_id
_entity_poly.type
_entity_poly.pdbx_seq_one_letter_code
_entity_poly.pdbx_strand_id
1 'polypeptide(L)' 'MMRVYICPDCGWMRTVSRRKTVECFKCGQKQMVLSKLSFLEYSDMSEQQRKDYSESWLFIHRKD' A
#
# COMPACT_ATOMS: atom_id res chain seq x y z
N MET A 1 -11.70 11.70 3.17
CA MET A 1 -11.21 10.57 3.95
C MET A 1 -10.00 9.95 3.28
N MET A 2 -8.91 9.78 4.02
CA MET A 2 -7.69 9.23 3.45
C MET A 2 -7.77 7.72 3.29
N ARG A 3 -7.20 7.21 2.22
CA ARG A 3 -7.13 5.78 1.96
C ARG A 3 -5.69 5.38 1.74
N VAL A 4 -5.33 4.19 2.19
CA VAL A 4 -3.98 3.66 2.07
C VAL A 4 -3.95 2.65 0.93
N TYR A 5 -3.10 2.90 -0.05
CA TYR A 5 -2.90 2.01 -1.18
C TYR A 5 -1.53 1.34 -1.10
N ILE A 6 -1.46 0.13 -1.59
CA ILE A 6 -0.22 -0.64 -1.57
C ILE A 6 0.08 -1.14 -2.99
N CYS A 7 1.35 -1.08 -3.35
CA CYS A 7 1.79 -1.56 -4.66
C CYS A 7 1.88 -3.08 -4.65
N PRO A 8 1.21 -3.76 -5.59
CA PRO A 8 1.26 -5.23 -5.62
C PRO A 8 2.61 -5.77 -6.12
N ASP A 9 3.47 -4.91 -6.63
CA ASP A 9 4.78 -5.35 -7.13
C ASP A 9 5.90 -5.14 -6.11
N CYS A 10 5.99 -3.95 -5.53
CA CYS A 10 7.11 -3.60 -4.66
C CYS A 10 6.71 -3.39 -3.19
N GLY A 11 5.43 -3.36 -2.90
CA GLY A 11 4.96 -3.19 -1.53
C GLY A 11 4.99 -1.76 -1.01
N TRP A 12 5.28 -0.79 -1.88
CA TRP A 12 5.28 0.61 -1.46
C TRP A 12 3.87 1.05 -1.14
N MET A 13 3.70 1.73 -0.01
CA MET A 13 2.40 2.21 0.42
C MET A 13 2.30 3.72 0.27
N ARG A 14 1.09 4.17 -0.01
CA ARG A 14 0.83 5.57 -0.28
C ARG A 14 -0.57 5.93 0.20
N THR A 15 -0.73 7.15 0.69
CA THR A 15 -2.05 7.64 1.13
C THR A 15 -2.59 8.67 0.15
N VAL A 16 -3.85 8.53 -0.19
CA VAL A 16 -4.54 9.47 -1.07
C VAL A 16 -5.96 9.66 -0.55
N SER A 17 -6.60 10.77 -0.91
CA SER A 17 -7.95 11.05 -0.40
C SER A 17 -9.05 10.86 -1.43
N ARG A 18 -8.90 11.36 -2.63
CA ARG A 18 -9.98 11.32 -3.64
C ARG A 18 -9.56 10.81 -5.01
N ARG A 19 -8.45 10.14 -5.08
CA ARG A 19 -7.95 9.67 -6.37
C ARG A 19 -8.52 8.30 -6.69
N LYS A 20 -8.94 8.14 -7.92
CA LYS A 20 -9.39 6.84 -8.41
C LYS A 20 -8.21 6.03 -8.94
N THR A 21 -7.20 6.70 -9.49
CA THR A 21 -6.00 6.07 -10.00
C THR A 21 -4.83 6.44 -9.11
N VAL A 22 -4.14 5.44 -8.59
CA VAL A 22 -3.00 5.64 -7.70
C VAL A 22 -1.80 4.91 -8.29
N GLU A 23 -0.78 5.69 -8.66
CA GLU A 23 0.40 5.16 -9.32
C GLU A 23 1.52 4.93 -8.31
N CYS A 24 2.31 3.89 -8.52
CA CYS A 24 3.50 3.64 -7.73
C CYS A 24 4.69 4.29 -8.43
N PHE A 25 5.32 5.25 -7.75
CA PHE A 25 6.46 5.97 -8.32
C PHE A 25 7.76 5.19 -8.20
N LYS A 26 7.78 4.12 -7.43
CA LYS A 26 9.00 3.33 -7.25
C LYS A 26 9.22 2.32 -8.35
N CYS A 27 8.19 1.62 -8.75
CA CYS A 27 8.33 0.57 -9.75
C CYS A 27 7.56 0.86 -11.04
N GLY A 28 6.84 1.96 -11.09
CA GLY A 28 6.10 2.35 -12.29
C GLY A 28 4.76 1.66 -12.45
N GLN A 29 4.27 0.98 -11.42
CA GLN A 29 2.97 0.33 -11.49
C GLN A 29 1.87 1.39 -11.69
N LYS A 30 1.02 1.16 -12.66
CA LYS A 30 0.00 2.15 -13.04
C LYS A 30 -1.15 2.24 -12.07
N GLN A 31 -1.44 1.16 -11.36
CA GLN A 31 -2.55 1.14 -10.43
C GLN A 31 -2.18 0.36 -9.18
N MET A 32 -2.15 1.04 -8.05
CA MET A 32 -1.94 0.40 -6.76
C MET A 32 -3.27 -0.14 -6.25
N VAL A 33 -3.21 -1.08 -5.33
CA VAL A 33 -4.38 -1.75 -4.78
C VAL A 33 -4.74 -1.13 -3.43
N LEU A 34 -6.04 -0.94 -3.18
CA LEU A 34 -6.51 -0.45 -1.89
C LEU A 34 -6.22 -1.49 -0.82
N SER A 35 -5.45 -1.09 0.19
CA SER A 35 -5.17 -1.96 1.32
C SER A 35 -6.35 -1.95 2.30
N LYS A 36 -6.32 -2.88 3.26
CA LYS A 36 -7.33 -2.92 4.31
C LYS A 36 -7.02 -2.00 5.48
N LEU A 37 -5.86 -1.34 5.43
CA LEU A 37 -5.48 -0.42 6.49
C LEU A 37 -6.29 0.88 6.41
N SER A 38 -6.72 1.37 7.57
CA SER A 38 -7.25 2.71 7.65
C SER A 38 -6.09 3.70 7.74
N PHE A 39 -6.35 4.96 7.45
CA PHE A 39 -5.32 5.98 7.57
C PHE A 39 -4.79 6.08 9.00
N LEU A 40 -5.68 5.94 9.98
CA LEU A 40 -5.29 6.00 11.38
C LEU A 40 -4.33 4.87 11.74
N GLU A 41 -4.63 3.66 11.29
CA GLU A 41 -3.75 2.52 11.52
C GLU A 41 -2.40 2.71 10.85
N TYR A 42 -2.41 3.16 9.61
CA TYR A 42 -1.19 3.41 8.86
C TYR A 42 -0.34 4.47 9.54
N SER A 43 -0.96 5.53 10.03
CA SER A 43 -0.27 6.62 10.71
C SER A 43 0.39 6.16 12.01
N ASP A 44 -0.24 5.22 12.71
CA ASP A 44 0.29 4.67 13.96
C ASP A 44 1.42 3.67 13.75
N MET A 45 1.58 3.16 12.55
CA MET A 45 2.60 2.15 12.27
C MET A 45 3.98 2.79 12.10
N SER A 46 4.99 2.15 12.68
CA SER A 46 6.38 2.54 12.44
C SER A 46 6.82 2.05 11.07
N GLU A 47 7.99 2.50 10.61
CA GLU A 47 8.53 2.06 9.34
C GLU A 47 8.69 0.54 9.30
N GLN A 48 9.14 -0.04 10.39
CA GLN A 48 9.31 -1.49 10.47
C GLN A 48 7.97 -2.20 10.36
N GLN A 49 6.96 -1.70 11.04
CA GLN A 49 5.63 -2.28 10.98
C GLN A 49 5.03 -2.19 9.57
N ARG A 50 5.23 -1.07 8.92
CA ARG A 50 4.76 -0.89 7.54
C ARG A 50 5.45 -1.86 6.59
N LYS A 51 6.75 -2.04 6.76
CA LYS A 51 7.51 -2.97 5.95
C LYS A 51 7.04 -4.40 6.18
N ASP A 52 6.85 -4.79 7.43
CA ASP A 52 6.36 -6.12 7.75
C ASP A 52 4.96 -6.36 7.16
N TYR A 53 4.11 -5.38 7.27
CA TYR A 53 2.77 -5.47 6.70
C TYR A 53 2.82 -5.66 5.19
N SER A 54 3.64 -4.87 4.51
CA SER A 54 3.72 -4.94 3.05
C SER A 54 4.30 -6.28 2.59
N GLU A 55 5.27 -6.82 3.31
CA GLU A 55 5.83 -8.12 2.97
C GLU A 55 4.79 -9.23 3.14
N SER A 56 4.04 -9.20 4.23
CA SER A 56 2.97 -10.17 4.46
C SER A 56 1.88 -10.04 3.42
N TRP A 57 1.51 -8.79 3.09
CA TRP A 57 0.50 -8.54 2.09
C TRP A 57 0.91 -9.08 0.73
N LEU A 58 2.15 -8.84 0.32
CA LEU A 58 2.67 -9.34 -0.94
C LEU A 58 2.68 -10.86 -0.98
N PHE A 59 3.06 -11.49 0.13
CA PHE A 59 3.07 -12.94 0.22
C PHE A 59 1.67 -13.53 0.02
N ILE A 60 0.67 -12.91 0.63
CA ILE A 60 -0.71 -13.40 0.54
C ILE A 60 -1.30 -13.17 -0.84
N HIS A 61 -1.03 -12.03 -1.45
CA HIS A 61 -1.65 -11.62 -2.72
C HIS A 61 -0.82 -11.95 -3.94
N ARG A 62 0.37 -12.46 -3.74
CA ARG A 62 1.24 -12.81 -4.84
C ARG A 62 0.84 -14.15 -5.42
N LYS A 63 0.61 -14.16 -6.73
CA LYS A 63 0.33 -15.39 -7.45
C LYS A 63 1.55 -15.77 -8.27
N ASP A 64 2.00 -16.95 -8.09
CA ASP A 64 3.14 -17.47 -8.85
C ASP A 64 2.69 -18.36 -9.96
#